data_8719272b9de9d09573b2e82bbb952739
#
_entry.id   8719272b9de9d09573b2e82bbb952739
#
_cell.length_a   1.000
_cell.length_b   1.000
_cell.length_c   1.000
_cell.angle_alpha   90.00
_cell.angle_beta   90.00
_cell.angle_gamma   90.00
#
_symmetry.space_group_name_H-M   'P 1'
#
loop_
_entity.id
_entity.type
_entity.pdbx_description
1 polymer ?
#
loop_
_entity_poly.entity_id
_entity_poly.type
_entity_poly.pdbx_seq_one_letter_code
_entity_poly.pdbx_strand_id
1 'polypeptide(L)'
;VRGPSGSGKTTLVEIISGISGYQKGEITWFNKTLNARQRRWLCGLVFQFPERYFLGLSVAQELRLGHKRLTTEEQISALTKVGLINLDLKKPPESLSGGQQRRLAIAVQLLRSPKVLLLDEPTAGLDWSVRNGIIELLAKLKDKQTILIVTHEPELFKNLNTDNYELHNGQLIPE
;
A
#
# COMPACT_ATOMS: atom_id res chain seq x y z
N VAL A 1 -6.76 6.50 8.84
CA VAL A 1 -6.85 7.97 8.84
C VAL A 1 -7.89 8.39 7.83
N ARG A 2 -8.87 9.17 8.24
CA ARG A 2 -9.88 9.76 7.37
C ARG A 2 -9.68 11.27 7.21
N GLY A 3 -10.40 11.88 6.29
CA GLY A 3 -10.44 13.33 6.09
C GLY A 3 -11.02 13.68 4.73
N PRO A 4 -11.52 14.91 4.53
CA PRO A 4 -12.07 15.35 3.26
C PRO A 4 -11.03 15.33 2.13
N SER A 5 -11.49 15.39 0.88
CA SER A 5 -10.60 15.56 -0.25
C SER A 5 -9.76 16.83 -0.08
N GLY A 6 -8.47 16.76 -0.37
CA GLY A 6 -7.54 17.87 -0.19
C GLY A 6 -7.04 18.11 1.24
N SER A 7 -7.44 17.30 2.25
CA SER A 7 -6.95 17.45 3.63
C SER A 7 -5.46 17.12 3.83
N GLY A 8 -4.78 16.59 2.81
CA GLY A 8 -3.36 16.23 2.88
C GLY A 8 -3.09 14.74 3.18
N LYS A 9 -4.07 13.83 3.04
CA LYS A 9 -3.91 12.39 3.30
C LYS A 9 -2.79 11.75 2.48
N THR A 10 -2.78 11.99 1.17
CA THR A 10 -1.72 11.53 0.26
C THR A 10 -0.37 12.11 0.66
N THR A 11 -0.31 13.41 0.94
CA THR A 11 0.93 14.07 1.41
C THR A 11 1.45 13.44 2.70
N LEU A 12 0.56 13.10 3.63
CA LEU A 12 0.93 12.44 4.89
C LEU A 12 1.63 11.09 4.62
N VAL A 13 1.06 10.22 3.78
CA VAL A 13 1.68 8.91 3.49
C VAL A 13 2.95 9.05 2.67
N GLU A 14 3.05 10.03 1.78
CA GLU A 14 4.29 10.34 1.05
C GLU A 14 5.40 10.81 1.99
N ILE A 15 5.10 11.67 2.96
CA ILE A 15 6.06 12.13 3.98
C ILE A 15 6.49 10.94 4.83
N ILE A 16 5.56 10.13 5.35
CA ILE A 16 5.89 8.96 6.16
C ILE A 16 6.76 7.98 5.37
N SER A 17 6.43 7.73 4.10
CA SER A 17 7.22 6.83 3.25
C SER A 17 8.62 7.36 2.89
N GLY A 18 8.88 8.65 3.07
CA GLY A 18 10.12 9.31 2.69
C GLY A 18 10.23 9.68 1.21
N ILE A 19 9.12 9.64 0.46
CA ILE A 19 9.05 10.11 -0.94
C ILE A 19 9.06 11.63 -0.95
N SER A 20 8.22 12.25 -0.12
CA SER A 20 8.16 13.71 0.05
C SER A 20 8.93 14.16 1.31
N GLY A 21 9.51 15.36 1.22
CA GLY A 21 10.16 16.02 2.35
C GLY A 21 9.16 16.73 3.27
N TYR A 22 9.64 17.20 4.41
CA TYR A 22 8.90 18.07 5.33
C TYR A 22 9.83 19.17 5.87
N GLN A 23 9.25 20.28 6.31
CA GLN A 23 10.03 21.46 6.72
C GLN A 23 10.56 21.37 8.14
N LYS A 24 9.75 20.88 9.09
CA LYS A 24 10.05 20.81 10.53
C LYS A 24 9.46 19.56 11.15
N GLY A 25 10.01 19.13 12.27
CA GLY A 25 9.61 17.96 13.04
C GLY A 25 10.50 16.75 12.81
N GLU A 26 10.06 15.61 13.29
CA GLU A 26 10.77 14.34 13.14
C GLU A 26 9.80 13.18 12.96
N ILE A 27 10.26 12.12 12.33
CA ILE A 27 9.53 10.86 12.20
C ILE A 27 10.38 9.79 12.86
N THR A 28 9.82 9.16 13.88
CA THR A 28 10.51 8.15 14.70
C THR A 28 9.87 6.77 14.50
N TRP A 29 10.70 5.74 14.65
CA TRP A 29 10.29 4.35 14.73
C TRP A 29 11.02 3.70 15.90
N PHE A 30 10.28 3.20 16.91
CA PHE A 30 10.86 2.70 18.16
C PHE A 30 11.90 3.66 18.75
N ASN A 31 11.54 4.93 18.93
CA ASN A 31 12.35 6.01 19.48
C ASN A 31 13.63 6.35 18.67
N LYS A 32 13.74 5.90 17.43
CA LYS A 32 14.83 6.27 16.53
C LYS A 32 14.29 7.16 15.42
N THR A 33 14.87 8.37 15.31
CA THR A 33 14.54 9.29 14.20
C THR A 33 15.04 8.69 12.88
N LEU A 34 14.16 8.67 11.89
CA LEU A 34 14.43 8.09 10.58
C LEU A 34 14.61 9.18 9.52
N ASN A 35 15.71 9.08 8.77
CA ASN A 35 15.86 9.88 7.55
C ASN A 35 15.00 9.33 6.39
N ALA A 36 14.88 10.10 5.28
CA ALA A 36 14.05 9.72 4.15
C ALA A 36 14.42 8.36 3.53
N ARG A 37 15.73 8.03 3.45
CA ARG A 37 16.19 6.74 2.92
C ARG A 37 15.74 5.58 3.81
N GLN A 38 15.85 5.73 5.12
CA GLN A 38 15.42 4.70 6.09
C GLN A 38 13.90 4.50 6.05
N ARG A 39 13.11 5.58 5.92
CA ARG A 39 11.66 5.49 5.76
C ARG A 39 11.28 4.75 4.48
N ARG A 40 11.95 5.01 3.34
CA ARG A 40 11.71 4.27 2.09
C ARG A 40 11.98 2.77 2.18
N TRP A 41 12.89 2.36 3.05
CA TRP A 41 13.12 0.93 3.33
C TRP A 41 12.12 0.34 4.32
N LEU A 42 11.70 1.12 5.31
CA LEU A 42 10.75 0.71 6.34
C LEU A 42 9.35 0.54 5.76
N CYS A 43 8.95 1.43 4.85
CA CYS A 43 7.59 1.53 4.33
C CYS A 43 7.46 0.95 2.92
N GLY A 44 6.34 0.27 2.67
CA GLY A 44 5.80 0.03 1.34
C GLY A 44 4.64 0.99 1.11
N LEU A 45 4.57 1.66 -0.03
CA LEU A 45 3.48 2.58 -0.38
C LEU A 45 2.74 2.09 -1.61
N VAL A 46 1.42 2.00 -1.50
CA VAL A 46 0.49 1.75 -2.61
C VAL A 46 -0.38 2.99 -2.80
N PHE A 47 -0.27 3.61 -3.96
CA PHE A 47 -1.04 4.79 -4.32
C PHE A 47 -2.48 4.45 -4.71
N GLN A 48 -3.34 5.46 -4.75
CA GLN A 48 -4.76 5.35 -5.10
C GLN A 48 -4.99 4.70 -6.48
N PHE A 49 -4.15 5.01 -7.47
CA PHE A 49 -4.22 4.46 -8.84
C PHE A 49 -2.89 3.80 -9.20
N PRO A 50 -2.60 2.58 -8.68
CA PRO A 50 -1.30 1.95 -8.82
C PRO A 50 -0.95 1.61 -10.28
N GLU A 51 -1.94 1.47 -11.16
CA GLU A 51 -1.75 1.22 -12.59
C GLU A 51 -0.94 2.30 -13.29
N ARG A 52 -0.93 3.52 -12.75
CA ARG A 52 -0.15 4.64 -13.29
C ARG A 52 1.34 4.56 -12.97
N TYR A 53 1.72 3.65 -12.11
CA TYR A 53 3.09 3.52 -11.59
C TYR A 53 3.75 2.20 -11.96
N PHE A 54 3.06 1.32 -12.70
CA PHE A 54 3.68 0.11 -13.24
C PHE A 54 4.68 0.46 -14.33
N LEU A 55 5.87 -0.11 -14.23
CA LEU A 55 6.98 0.12 -15.16
C LEU A 55 7.35 -1.15 -15.94
N GLY A 56 6.96 -2.31 -15.45
CA GLY A 56 7.23 -3.60 -16.09
C GLY A 56 6.30 -3.85 -17.26
N LEU A 57 6.84 -4.33 -18.39
CA LEU A 57 6.07 -4.77 -19.54
C LEU A 57 5.32 -6.09 -19.28
N SER A 58 5.58 -6.73 -18.15
CA SER A 58 4.88 -7.93 -17.71
C SER A 58 4.82 -7.97 -16.17
N VAL A 59 3.90 -8.78 -15.63
CA VAL A 59 3.78 -9.04 -14.19
C VAL A 59 5.12 -9.52 -13.62
N ALA A 60 5.82 -10.41 -14.31
CA ALA A 60 7.14 -10.88 -13.88
C ALA A 60 8.17 -9.76 -13.80
N GLN A 61 8.18 -8.84 -14.75
CA GLN A 61 9.09 -7.71 -14.74
C GLN A 61 8.75 -6.73 -13.63
N GLU A 62 7.46 -6.43 -13.42
CA GLU A 62 7.00 -5.56 -12.36
C GLU A 62 7.41 -6.10 -10.97
N LEU A 63 7.21 -7.38 -10.71
CA LEU A 63 7.63 -8.01 -9.45
C LEU A 63 9.15 -7.98 -9.24
N ARG A 64 9.94 -8.00 -10.31
CA ARG A 64 11.42 -7.96 -10.25
C ARG A 64 12.00 -6.58 -10.01
N LEU A 65 11.22 -5.51 -10.16
CA LEU A 65 11.71 -4.15 -9.97
C LEU A 65 12.29 -3.97 -8.55
N GLY A 66 13.56 -3.55 -8.49
CA GLY A 66 14.27 -3.39 -7.22
C GLY A 66 14.87 -4.67 -6.62
N HIS A 67 14.67 -5.83 -7.24
CA HIS A 67 15.23 -7.11 -6.80
C HIS A 67 16.30 -7.62 -7.76
N LYS A 68 17.51 -7.87 -7.27
CA LYS A 68 18.62 -8.39 -8.10
C LYS A 68 18.42 -9.87 -8.50
N ARG A 69 17.81 -10.65 -7.62
CA ARG A 69 17.53 -12.07 -7.80
C ARG A 69 16.17 -12.36 -7.18
N LEU A 70 15.18 -12.61 -7.99
CA LEU A 70 13.84 -13.03 -7.58
C LEU A 70 13.47 -14.24 -8.45
N THR A 71 13.29 -15.40 -7.83
CA THR A 71 12.94 -16.63 -8.55
C THR A 71 11.48 -16.61 -9.00
N THR A 72 11.12 -17.49 -9.91
CA THR A 72 9.73 -17.65 -10.35
C THR A 72 8.83 -18.13 -9.21
N GLU A 73 9.35 -19.01 -8.35
CA GLU A 73 8.63 -19.50 -7.17
C GLU A 73 8.32 -18.39 -6.18
N GLU A 74 9.27 -17.49 -5.94
CA GLU A 74 9.06 -16.32 -5.07
C GLU A 74 8.03 -15.35 -5.66
N GLN A 75 8.02 -15.16 -6.99
CA GLN A 75 7.02 -14.36 -7.68
C GLN A 75 5.61 -14.97 -7.52
N ILE A 76 5.48 -16.27 -7.79
CA ILE A 76 4.21 -17.00 -7.62
C ILE A 76 3.75 -16.95 -6.16
N SER A 77 4.66 -17.14 -5.19
CA SER A 77 4.35 -17.03 -3.77
C SER A 77 3.82 -15.64 -3.40
N ALA A 78 4.45 -14.58 -3.90
CA ALA A 78 4.01 -13.20 -3.66
C ALA A 78 2.60 -12.95 -4.22
N LEU A 79 2.31 -13.42 -5.44
CA LEU A 79 0.99 -13.31 -6.06
C LEU A 79 -0.06 -14.11 -5.31
N THR A 80 0.28 -15.33 -4.86
CA THR A 80 -0.62 -16.19 -4.07
C THR A 80 -1.01 -15.52 -2.74
N LYS A 81 -0.06 -14.85 -2.06
CA LYS A 81 -0.32 -14.12 -0.80
C LYS A 81 -1.38 -13.03 -0.95
N VAL A 82 -1.50 -12.44 -2.14
CA VAL A 82 -2.50 -11.41 -2.42
C VAL A 82 -3.73 -11.95 -3.16
N GLY A 83 -3.83 -13.28 -3.32
CA GLY A 83 -4.98 -13.93 -3.97
C GLY A 83 -4.97 -13.85 -5.50
N LEU A 84 -3.84 -13.60 -6.13
CA LEU A 84 -3.64 -13.68 -7.58
C LEU A 84 -3.12 -15.08 -7.96
N ILE A 85 -3.93 -16.09 -7.70
CA ILE A 85 -3.58 -17.49 -7.97
C ILE A 85 -3.63 -17.74 -9.48
N ASN A 86 -2.64 -18.47 -10.01
CA ASN A 86 -2.52 -18.83 -11.43
C ASN A 86 -2.49 -17.65 -12.40
N LEU A 87 -2.06 -16.46 -11.93
CA LEU A 87 -1.87 -15.33 -12.83
C LEU A 87 -0.67 -15.59 -13.75
N ASP A 88 -0.89 -15.43 -15.06
CA ASP A 88 0.19 -15.54 -16.04
C ASP A 88 1.20 -14.40 -15.85
N LEU A 89 2.43 -14.77 -15.53
CA LEU A 89 3.55 -13.86 -15.31
C LEU A 89 3.95 -13.05 -16.55
N LYS A 90 3.57 -13.50 -17.75
CA LYS A 90 3.85 -12.82 -19.01
C LYS A 90 2.84 -11.73 -19.35
N LYS A 91 1.67 -11.71 -18.69
CA LYS A 91 0.66 -10.68 -18.93
C LYS A 91 1.18 -9.28 -18.64
N PRO A 92 0.85 -8.28 -19.46
CA PRO A 92 1.08 -6.89 -19.14
C PRO A 92 0.25 -6.46 -17.92
N PRO A 93 0.80 -5.68 -16.96
CA PRO A 93 0.05 -5.20 -15.80
C PRO A 93 -1.21 -4.41 -16.17
N GLU A 94 -1.19 -3.65 -17.24
CA GLU A 94 -2.33 -2.86 -17.74
C GLU A 94 -3.50 -3.73 -18.25
N SER A 95 -3.25 -4.99 -18.62
CA SER A 95 -4.30 -5.93 -19.03
C SER A 95 -5.11 -6.53 -17.87
N LEU A 96 -4.68 -6.28 -16.64
CA LEU A 96 -5.32 -6.78 -15.44
C LEU A 96 -6.55 -5.92 -15.07
N SER A 97 -7.55 -6.54 -14.43
CA SER A 97 -8.65 -5.77 -13.84
C SER A 97 -8.14 -4.84 -12.72
N GLY A 98 -8.85 -3.76 -12.42
CA GLY A 98 -8.46 -2.81 -11.38
C GLY A 98 -8.18 -3.46 -10.02
N GLY A 99 -8.97 -4.47 -9.63
CA GLY A 99 -8.73 -5.25 -8.42
C GLY A 99 -7.46 -6.10 -8.49
N GLN A 100 -7.17 -6.69 -9.66
CA GLN A 100 -5.92 -7.42 -9.87
C GLN A 100 -4.71 -6.49 -9.85
N GLN A 101 -4.81 -5.32 -10.45
CA GLN A 101 -3.77 -4.29 -10.42
C GLN A 101 -3.48 -3.82 -8.98
N ARG A 102 -4.53 -3.61 -8.17
CA ARG A 102 -4.40 -3.25 -6.75
C ARG A 102 -3.66 -4.34 -5.97
N ARG A 103 -4.06 -5.60 -6.17
CA ARG A 103 -3.40 -6.76 -5.54
C ARG A 103 -1.95 -6.92 -6.01
N LEU A 104 -1.67 -6.71 -7.31
CA LEU A 104 -0.31 -6.75 -7.83
C LEU A 104 0.56 -5.67 -7.17
N ALA A 105 0.08 -4.43 -7.06
CA ALA A 105 0.81 -3.36 -6.39
C ALA A 105 1.13 -3.69 -4.92
N ILE A 106 0.18 -4.31 -4.19
CA ILE A 106 0.42 -4.80 -2.84
C ILE A 106 1.51 -5.90 -2.86
N ALA A 107 1.44 -6.86 -3.78
CA ALA A 107 2.44 -7.93 -3.90
C ALA A 107 3.86 -7.38 -4.13
N VAL A 108 4.01 -6.40 -5.03
CA VAL A 108 5.28 -5.71 -5.29
C VAL A 108 5.85 -5.08 -4.01
N GLN A 109 5.01 -4.43 -3.21
CA GLN A 109 5.47 -3.86 -1.94
C GLN A 109 5.84 -4.95 -0.91
N LEU A 110 5.04 -6.02 -0.81
CA LEU A 110 5.29 -7.12 0.13
C LEU A 110 6.60 -7.88 -0.14
N LEU A 111 7.05 -7.96 -1.39
CA LEU A 111 8.35 -8.56 -1.75
C LEU A 111 9.53 -7.84 -1.09
N ARG A 112 9.39 -6.55 -0.79
CA ARG A 112 10.39 -5.76 -0.06
C ARG A 112 10.37 -6.01 1.45
N SER A 113 9.41 -6.81 1.94
CA SER A 113 9.20 -7.10 3.36
C SER A 113 9.13 -5.83 4.23
N PRO A 114 8.28 -4.85 3.88
CA PRO A 114 8.18 -3.60 4.63
C PRO A 114 7.64 -3.88 6.04
N LYS A 115 8.06 -3.07 7.02
CA LYS A 115 7.48 -3.11 8.38
C LYS A 115 6.16 -2.36 8.45
N VAL A 116 6.00 -1.34 7.62
CA VAL A 116 4.79 -0.52 7.52
C VAL A 116 4.28 -0.53 6.08
N LEU A 117 3.03 -0.92 5.88
CA LEU A 117 2.36 -0.82 4.59
C LEU A 117 1.42 0.40 4.60
N LEU A 118 1.70 1.35 3.74
CA LEU A 118 0.94 2.58 3.57
C LEU A 118 0.02 2.41 2.35
N LEU A 119 -1.27 2.68 2.53
CA LEU A 119 -2.27 2.50 1.50
C LEU A 119 -3.07 3.80 1.34
N ASP A 120 -2.99 4.38 0.15
CA ASP A 120 -3.77 5.56 -0.22
C ASP A 120 -5.01 5.13 -1.00
N GLU A 121 -6.19 5.31 -0.38
CA GLU A 121 -7.51 4.98 -0.95
C GLU A 121 -7.56 3.58 -1.59
N PRO A 122 -7.24 2.49 -0.85
CA PRO A 122 -7.01 1.17 -1.45
C PRO A 122 -8.25 0.55 -2.11
N THR A 123 -9.44 1.08 -1.86
CA THR A 123 -10.73 0.60 -2.37
C THR A 123 -11.36 1.53 -3.40
N ALA A 124 -10.75 2.70 -3.64
CA ALA A 124 -11.31 3.71 -4.55
C ALA A 124 -11.45 3.18 -5.99
N GLY A 125 -12.61 3.46 -6.60
CA GLY A 125 -12.88 3.09 -7.99
C GLY A 125 -13.09 1.59 -8.24
N LEU A 126 -13.22 0.77 -7.20
CA LEU A 126 -13.47 -0.67 -7.30
C LEU A 126 -14.94 -1.00 -7.05
N ASP A 127 -15.43 -2.04 -7.72
CA ASP A 127 -16.76 -2.61 -7.47
C ASP A 127 -16.86 -3.22 -6.07
N TRP A 128 -18.07 -3.33 -5.53
CA TRP A 128 -18.31 -3.82 -4.17
C TRP A 128 -17.65 -5.18 -3.86
N SER A 129 -17.79 -6.15 -4.76
CA SER A 129 -17.19 -7.48 -4.56
C SER A 129 -15.66 -7.45 -4.52
N VAL A 130 -15.07 -6.60 -5.35
CA VAL A 130 -13.61 -6.42 -5.43
C VAL A 130 -13.10 -5.67 -4.20
N ARG A 131 -13.83 -4.65 -3.71
CA ARG A 131 -13.53 -3.94 -2.45
C ARG A 131 -13.45 -4.89 -1.28
N ASN A 132 -14.46 -5.76 -1.10
CA ASN A 132 -14.47 -6.76 -0.03
C ASN A 132 -13.25 -7.67 -0.09
N GLY A 133 -12.86 -8.12 -1.27
CA GLY A 133 -11.67 -8.93 -1.44
C GLY A 133 -10.35 -8.21 -1.10
N ILE A 134 -10.28 -6.88 -1.24
CA ILE A 134 -9.12 -6.07 -0.75
C ILE A 134 -9.16 -5.96 0.78
N ILE A 135 -10.34 -5.71 1.37
CA ILE A 135 -10.49 -5.62 2.83
C ILE A 135 -10.10 -6.93 3.50
N GLU A 136 -10.54 -8.07 2.98
CA GLU A 136 -10.16 -9.41 3.47
C GLU A 136 -8.64 -9.66 3.35
N LEU A 137 -8.02 -9.20 2.27
CA LEU A 137 -6.57 -9.27 2.13
C LEU A 137 -5.88 -8.46 3.22
N LEU A 138 -6.31 -7.23 3.47
CA LEU A 138 -5.75 -6.36 4.50
C LEU A 138 -5.97 -6.94 5.91
N ALA A 139 -7.11 -7.58 6.16
CA ALA A 139 -7.38 -8.31 7.40
C ALA A 139 -6.35 -9.40 7.68
N LYS A 140 -5.93 -10.14 6.65
CA LYS A 140 -4.90 -11.19 6.77
C LYS A 140 -3.48 -10.62 6.92
N LEU A 141 -3.23 -9.41 6.42
CA LEU A 141 -1.91 -8.79 6.49
C LEU A 141 -1.67 -8.06 7.81
N LYS A 142 -2.70 -7.51 8.46
CA LYS A 142 -2.57 -6.71 9.68
C LYS A 142 -1.89 -7.46 10.84
N ASP A 143 -2.02 -8.77 10.89
CA ASP A 143 -1.41 -9.59 11.94
C ASP A 143 0.11 -9.78 11.75
N LYS A 144 0.63 -9.40 10.57
CA LYS A 144 2.04 -9.61 10.19
C LYS A 144 2.84 -8.32 10.10
N GLN A 145 2.17 -7.19 9.93
CA GLN A 145 2.83 -5.89 9.75
C GLN A 145 1.89 -4.74 10.10
N THR A 146 2.46 -3.59 10.43
CA THR A 146 1.68 -2.37 10.62
C THR A 146 1.09 -1.90 9.29
N ILE A 147 -0.20 -1.58 9.29
CA ILE A 147 -0.89 -1.04 8.10
C ILE A 147 -1.44 0.35 8.45
N LEU A 148 -1.13 1.34 7.64
CA LEU A 148 -1.75 2.65 7.67
C LEU A 148 -2.59 2.83 6.40
N ILE A 149 -3.89 3.06 6.58
CA ILE A 149 -4.82 3.33 5.49
C ILE A 149 -5.25 4.79 5.59
N VAL A 150 -5.14 5.54 4.50
CA VAL A 150 -5.79 6.83 4.37
C VAL A 150 -6.96 6.68 3.40
N THR A 151 -8.16 7.15 3.80
CA THR A 151 -9.39 6.96 3.05
C THR A 151 -10.44 8.00 3.38
N HIS A 152 -11.37 8.21 2.47
CA HIS A 152 -12.60 8.97 2.69
C HIS A 152 -13.80 8.07 3.02
N GLU A 153 -13.64 6.73 2.96
CA GLU A 153 -14.64 5.71 3.28
C GLU A 153 -14.21 4.86 4.50
N PRO A 154 -14.01 5.43 5.71
CA PRO A 154 -13.48 4.70 6.86
C PRO A 154 -14.39 3.56 7.33
N GLU A 155 -15.70 3.65 7.07
CA GLU A 155 -16.70 2.64 7.41
C GLU A 155 -16.42 1.29 6.79
N LEU A 156 -15.74 1.24 5.65
CA LEU A 156 -15.36 -0.02 4.99
C LEU A 156 -14.34 -0.83 5.82
N PHE A 157 -13.59 -0.17 6.68
CA PHE A 157 -12.50 -0.78 7.46
C PHE A 157 -12.83 -0.99 8.95
N LYS A 158 -14.06 -0.69 9.39
CA LYS A 158 -14.48 -0.82 10.81
C LYS A 158 -14.23 -2.21 11.40
N ASN A 159 -14.39 -3.27 10.59
CA ASN A 159 -14.19 -4.65 11.03
C ASN A 159 -12.70 -5.04 11.18
N LEU A 160 -11.78 -4.15 10.87
CA LEU A 160 -10.34 -4.42 11.00
C LEU A 160 -9.81 -4.10 12.41
N ASN A 161 -10.64 -3.65 13.37
CA ASN A 161 -10.20 -3.18 14.69
C ASN A 161 -9.04 -2.20 14.58
N THR A 162 -9.31 -1.03 13.99
CA THR A 162 -8.32 0.00 13.71
C THR A 162 -8.41 1.14 14.72
N ASP A 163 -7.26 1.73 15.04
CA ASP A 163 -7.22 3.06 15.62
C ASP A 163 -7.60 4.07 14.54
N ASN A 164 -8.57 4.93 14.82
CA ASN A 164 -9.09 5.88 13.88
C ASN A 164 -8.59 7.29 14.20
N TYR A 165 -8.22 8.01 13.14
CA TYR A 165 -7.78 9.40 13.23
C TYR A 165 -8.42 10.21 12.12
N GLU A 166 -8.80 11.44 12.43
CA GLU A 166 -9.22 12.41 11.42
C GLU A 166 -8.08 13.39 11.12
N LEU A 167 -7.77 13.56 9.82
CA LEU A 167 -6.85 14.59 9.37
C LEU A 167 -7.65 15.85 9.00
N HIS A 168 -7.56 16.84 9.87
CA HIS A 168 -8.24 18.12 9.71
C HIS A 168 -7.24 19.27 9.90
N ASN A 169 -7.18 20.22 8.95
CA ASN A 169 -6.27 21.38 8.98
C ASN A 169 -4.81 21.03 9.33
N GLY A 170 -4.31 19.91 8.79
CA GLY A 170 -2.95 19.44 9.03
C GLY A 170 -2.70 18.78 10.39
N GLN A 171 -3.73 18.57 11.20
CA GLN A 171 -3.65 17.89 12.48
C GLN A 171 -4.33 16.52 12.43
N LEU A 172 -3.73 15.52 13.09
CA LEU A 172 -4.33 14.22 13.31
C LEU A 172 -5.04 14.21 14.65
N ILE A 173 -6.34 14.00 14.63
CA ILE A 173 -7.23 13.99 15.81
C ILE A 173 -7.69 12.54 16.01
N PRO A 174 -7.43 11.90 17.17
CA PRO A 174 -7.97 10.57 17.49
C PRO A 174 -9.50 10.61 17.59
N GLU A 175 -10.16 9.51 17.19
CA GLU A 175 -11.61 9.32 17.30
C GLU A 175 -11.99 8.37 18.41
#